data_bc31b23617124c2ac115cceb669ffab3
#
_entry.id   bc31b23617124c2ac115cceb669ffab3
#
_cell.length_a   1.000
_cell.length_b   1.000
_cell.length_c   1.000
_cell.angle_alpha   90.00
_cell.angle_beta   90.00
_cell.angle_gamma   90.00
#
_symmetry.space_group_name_H-M   'P 1'
#
loop_
_entity.id
_entity.type
_entity.pdbx_description
1 polymer ?
#
loop_
_entity_poly.entity_id
_entity_poly.type
_entity_poly.pdbx_seq_one_letter_code
_entity_poly.pdbx_strand_id
1 'polypeptide(L)'
;VFNNYDIQKVIIILLVCLYKISDSIADTFEGEFQKEDRIDISGKSEFYRVFFSILVLVIAVAVSKNLILSLIIMNVVAYGMIVLLDISIAVKRVSVRMTGDRKRLWELVKMCIPLAVSTFLSTYIINSSKLSVDRVLGDEAQLYYTAVFMPNMVINLFSGIIFKPMQTAMAVNYYEKKYKNFWHIICKMILIITGFTFVCEVGAYILGIPVL
;
A
#
# COMPACT_ATOMS: atom_id res chain seq x y z
N VAL A 1 -4.02 27.09 3.99
CA VAL A 1 -3.92 25.83 3.26
C VAL A 1 -5.19 25.00 3.41
N PHE A 2 -6.06 25.28 4.36
CA PHE A 2 -7.37 24.64 4.47
C PHE A 2 -8.40 25.53 3.74
N ASN A 3 -8.53 25.25 2.46
CA ASN A 3 -9.59 25.85 1.65
C ASN A 3 -10.92 25.21 2.11
N ASN A 4 -12.01 25.98 2.09
CA ASN A 4 -13.36 25.61 2.51
C ASN A 4 -13.83 24.25 1.95
N TYR A 5 -13.30 23.16 2.54
CA TYR A 5 -13.87 21.84 2.26
C TYR A 5 -15.23 21.75 2.93
N ASP A 6 -16.22 21.39 2.15
CA ASP A 6 -17.53 21.04 2.68
C ASP A 6 -17.35 19.96 3.77
N ILE A 7 -18.08 20.10 4.86
CA ILE A 7 -18.02 19.16 6.01
C ILE A 7 -18.14 17.71 5.56
N GLN A 8 -18.94 17.46 4.53
CA GLN A 8 -19.08 16.11 3.95
C GLN A 8 -17.77 15.58 3.37
N LYS A 9 -17.01 16.40 2.64
CA LYS A 9 -15.68 16.01 2.11
C LYS A 9 -14.70 15.68 3.24
N VAL A 10 -14.71 16.46 4.32
CA VAL A 10 -13.84 16.21 5.48
C VAL A 10 -14.15 14.87 6.14
N ILE A 11 -15.44 14.56 6.33
CA ILE A 11 -15.87 13.27 6.91
C ILE A 11 -15.45 12.11 6.03
N ILE A 12 -15.61 12.21 4.72
CA ILE A 12 -15.19 11.17 3.76
C ILE A 12 -13.68 10.94 3.85
N ILE A 13 -12.89 12.02 3.86
CA ILE A 13 -11.42 11.92 3.99
C ILE A 13 -11.04 11.23 5.30
N LEU A 14 -11.66 11.60 6.41
CA LEU A 14 -11.41 10.98 7.72
C LEU A 14 -11.75 9.49 7.73
N LEU A 15 -12.85 9.09 7.12
CA LEU A 15 -13.23 7.67 7.02
C LEU A 15 -12.27 6.87 6.15
N VAL A 16 -11.77 7.45 5.04
CA VAL A 16 -10.74 6.82 4.21
C VAL A 16 -9.41 6.73 4.95
N CYS A 17 -9.03 7.75 5.73
CA CYS A 17 -7.85 7.70 6.58
C CYS A 17 -7.98 6.60 7.65
N LEU A 18 -9.17 6.44 8.25
CA LEU A 18 -9.45 5.39 9.22
C LEU A 18 -9.29 3.99 8.61
N TYR A 19 -9.75 3.80 7.37
CA TYR A 19 -9.51 2.56 6.62
C TYR A 19 -8.01 2.32 6.39
N LYS A 20 -7.24 3.35 6.05
CA LYS A 20 -5.78 3.24 5.90
C LYS A 20 -5.05 2.93 7.21
N ILE A 21 -5.57 3.37 8.34
CA ILE A 21 -5.05 2.96 9.66
C ILE A 21 -5.28 1.47 9.89
N SER A 22 -6.43 0.93 9.46
CA SER A 22 -6.68 -0.52 9.55
C SER A 22 -5.68 -1.33 8.72
N ASP A 23 -5.33 -0.87 7.51
CA ASP A 23 -4.28 -1.49 6.69
C ASP A 23 -2.95 -1.53 7.43
N SER A 24 -2.52 -0.39 8.02
CA SER A 24 -1.24 -0.32 8.77
C SER A 24 -1.21 -1.23 9.99
N ILE A 25 -2.36 -1.45 10.64
CA ILE A 25 -2.46 -2.42 11.75
C ILE A 25 -2.27 -3.84 11.22
N ALA A 26 -2.91 -4.20 10.13
CA ALA A 26 -2.77 -5.51 9.51
C ALA A 26 -1.35 -5.78 9.01
N ASP A 27 -0.69 -4.79 8.39
CA ASP A 27 0.71 -4.87 7.95
C ASP A 27 1.67 -5.27 9.08
N THR A 28 1.36 -4.87 10.32
CA THR A 28 2.16 -5.26 11.50
C THR A 28 2.10 -6.78 11.75
N PHE A 29 0.92 -7.38 11.63
CA PHE A 29 0.74 -8.84 11.76
C PHE A 29 1.32 -9.59 10.56
N GLU A 30 1.15 -9.05 9.36
CA GLU A 30 1.71 -9.60 8.13
C GLU A 30 3.24 -9.63 8.17
N GLY A 31 3.88 -8.59 8.74
CA GLY A 31 5.31 -8.57 8.98
C GLY A 31 5.80 -9.72 9.88
N GLU A 32 5.04 -10.09 10.91
CA GLU A 32 5.36 -11.24 11.76
C GLU A 32 5.18 -12.58 11.01
N PHE A 33 4.14 -12.71 10.18
CA PHE A 33 3.97 -13.90 9.34
C PHE A 33 5.09 -14.05 8.30
N GLN A 34 5.56 -12.94 7.72
CA GLN A 34 6.71 -12.94 6.81
C GLN A 34 8.00 -13.39 7.50
N LYS A 35 8.22 -12.98 8.74
CA LYS A 35 9.36 -13.40 9.55
C LYS A 35 9.37 -14.91 9.82
N GLU A 36 8.18 -15.52 9.94
CA GLU A 36 8.01 -16.97 10.06
C GLU A 36 8.05 -17.73 8.71
N ASP A 37 8.38 -17.03 7.61
CA ASP A 37 8.36 -17.53 6.23
C ASP A 37 6.98 -18.04 5.76
N ARG A 38 5.91 -17.45 6.32
CA ARG A 38 4.50 -17.80 6.03
C ARG A 38 3.81 -16.70 5.23
N ILE A 39 4.41 -16.34 4.10
CA ILE A 39 3.88 -15.35 3.15
C ILE A 39 2.51 -15.79 2.60
N ASP A 40 2.25 -17.11 2.56
CA ASP A 40 0.97 -17.69 2.14
C ASP A 40 -0.20 -17.25 3.02
N ILE A 41 0.02 -17.07 4.32
CA ILE A 41 -1.00 -16.62 5.27
C ILE A 41 -1.24 -15.12 5.12
N SER A 42 -0.15 -14.34 5.07
CA SER A 42 -0.21 -12.90 4.86
C SER A 42 -0.99 -12.54 3.58
N GLY A 43 -0.64 -13.14 2.45
CA GLY A 43 -1.32 -12.86 1.17
C GLY A 43 -2.80 -13.26 1.15
N LYS A 44 -3.17 -14.37 1.84
CA LYS A 44 -4.60 -14.76 1.96
C LYS A 44 -5.36 -13.78 2.85
N SER A 45 -4.79 -13.39 3.99
CA SER A 45 -5.43 -12.44 4.90
C SER A 45 -5.66 -11.09 4.23
N GLU A 46 -4.63 -10.53 3.58
CA GLU A 46 -4.72 -9.29 2.81
C GLU A 46 -5.79 -9.39 1.71
N PHE A 47 -5.77 -10.47 0.92
CA PHE A 47 -6.74 -10.69 -0.14
C PHE A 47 -8.19 -10.70 0.37
N TYR A 48 -8.48 -11.49 1.40
CA TYR A 48 -9.85 -11.57 1.93
C TYR A 48 -10.27 -10.24 2.55
N ARG A 49 -9.42 -9.57 3.30
CA ARG A 49 -9.71 -8.27 3.91
C ARG A 49 -10.07 -7.23 2.85
N VAL A 50 -9.23 -7.07 1.83
CA VAL A 50 -9.47 -6.09 0.75
C VAL A 50 -10.71 -6.46 -0.07
N PHE A 51 -10.84 -7.74 -0.45
CA PHE A 51 -11.97 -8.21 -1.25
C PHE A 51 -13.31 -7.96 -0.56
N PHE A 52 -13.44 -8.38 0.70
CA PHE A 52 -14.70 -8.18 1.44
C PHE A 52 -14.96 -6.71 1.75
N SER A 53 -13.95 -5.91 2.04
CA SER A 53 -14.09 -4.48 2.26
C SER A 53 -14.62 -3.74 1.02
N ILE A 54 -14.07 -4.04 -0.15
CA ILE A 54 -14.53 -3.46 -1.42
C ILE A 54 -15.93 -3.97 -1.78
N LEU A 55 -16.18 -5.26 -1.66
CA LEU A 55 -17.47 -5.88 -1.96
C LEU A 55 -18.57 -5.26 -1.10
N VAL A 56 -18.33 -5.10 0.19
CA VAL A 56 -19.28 -4.47 1.11
C VAL A 56 -19.47 -3.00 0.79
N LEU A 57 -18.41 -2.26 0.43
CA LEU A 57 -18.51 -0.88 0.00
C LEU A 57 -19.44 -0.74 -1.22
N VAL A 58 -19.22 -1.55 -2.25
CA VAL A 58 -20.02 -1.52 -3.49
C VAL A 58 -21.50 -1.84 -3.20
N ILE A 59 -21.77 -2.88 -2.43
CA ILE A 59 -23.14 -3.25 -2.05
C ILE A 59 -23.78 -2.15 -1.21
N ALA A 60 -23.07 -1.64 -0.21
CA ALA A 60 -23.59 -0.60 0.66
C ALA A 60 -23.89 0.72 -0.08
N VAL A 61 -23.05 1.10 -1.05
CA VAL A 61 -23.33 2.28 -1.91
C VAL A 61 -24.53 2.04 -2.80
N ALA A 62 -24.64 0.85 -3.40
CA ALA A 62 -25.76 0.50 -4.28
C ALA A 62 -27.12 0.52 -3.53
N VAL A 63 -27.13 0.07 -2.27
CA VAL A 63 -28.36 -0.01 -1.44
C VAL A 63 -28.68 1.32 -0.77
N SER A 64 -27.69 1.92 -0.10
CA SER A 64 -27.93 3.12 0.75
C SER A 64 -27.90 4.43 -0.02
N LYS A 65 -27.28 4.46 -1.22
CA LYS A 65 -26.98 5.67 -2.01
C LYS A 65 -26.28 6.78 -1.18
N ASN A 66 -25.72 6.43 -0.03
CA ASN A 66 -25.04 7.33 0.89
C ASN A 66 -23.59 6.85 1.08
N LEU A 67 -22.64 7.61 0.53
CA LEU A 67 -21.22 7.26 0.57
C LEU A 67 -20.66 7.24 2.01
N ILE A 68 -21.09 8.14 2.88
CA ILE A 68 -20.60 8.21 4.26
C ILE A 68 -21.00 6.95 5.02
N LEU A 69 -22.27 6.54 4.93
CA LEU A 69 -22.74 5.31 5.58
C LEU A 69 -22.01 4.07 5.05
N SER A 70 -21.81 4.02 3.75
CA SER A 70 -21.11 2.91 3.10
C SER A 70 -19.64 2.79 3.54
N LEU A 71 -18.95 3.92 3.70
CA LEU A 71 -17.58 3.96 4.23
C LEU A 71 -17.51 3.54 5.70
N ILE A 72 -18.51 3.89 6.51
CA ILE A 72 -18.59 3.43 7.91
C ILE A 72 -18.72 1.90 7.94
N ILE A 73 -19.64 1.33 7.15
CA ILE A 73 -19.84 -0.12 7.10
C ILE A 73 -18.57 -0.83 6.60
N MET A 74 -17.92 -0.30 5.56
CA MET A 74 -16.64 -0.80 5.07
C MET A 74 -15.57 -0.84 6.17
N ASN A 75 -15.44 0.25 6.95
CA ASN A 75 -14.49 0.29 8.06
C ASN A 75 -14.79 -0.78 9.13
N VAL A 76 -16.06 -0.94 9.52
CA VAL A 76 -16.46 -1.96 10.49
C VAL A 76 -16.09 -3.36 9.99
N VAL A 77 -16.31 -3.64 8.72
CA VAL A 77 -15.92 -4.93 8.12
C VAL A 77 -14.40 -5.09 8.09
N ALA A 78 -13.65 -4.07 7.67
CA ALA A 78 -12.18 -4.11 7.63
C ALA A 78 -11.58 -4.42 9.01
N TYR A 79 -11.99 -3.69 10.05
CA TYR A 79 -11.54 -3.96 11.42
C TYR A 79 -12.01 -5.33 11.93
N GLY A 80 -13.24 -5.74 11.59
CA GLY A 80 -13.75 -7.08 11.91
C GLY A 80 -12.90 -8.19 11.29
N MET A 81 -12.47 -8.02 10.05
CA MET A 81 -11.61 -8.98 9.36
C MET A 81 -10.21 -9.07 9.99
N ILE A 82 -9.62 -7.96 10.44
CA ILE A 82 -8.36 -7.97 11.17
C ILE A 82 -8.47 -8.80 12.45
N VAL A 83 -9.56 -8.62 13.20
CA VAL A 83 -9.78 -9.38 14.44
C VAL A 83 -9.98 -10.87 14.14
N LEU A 84 -10.75 -11.20 13.11
CA LEU A 84 -11.09 -12.58 12.75
C LEU A 84 -9.93 -13.32 12.10
N LEU A 85 -9.16 -12.69 11.23
CA LEU A 85 -8.07 -13.33 10.49
C LEU A 85 -6.72 -13.09 11.18
N ASP A 86 -6.26 -11.85 11.23
CA ASP A 86 -4.90 -11.54 11.64
C ASP A 86 -4.65 -11.82 13.13
N ILE A 87 -5.50 -11.29 14.01
CA ILE A 87 -5.36 -11.48 15.46
C ILE A 87 -5.60 -12.94 15.83
N SER A 88 -6.63 -13.60 15.26
CA SER A 88 -6.93 -15.00 15.59
C SER A 88 -5.80 -15.95 15.18
N ILE A 89 -5.15 -15.71 14.05
CA ILE A 89 -4.02 -16.51 13.59
C ILE A 89 -2.77 -16.16 14.40
N ALA A 90 -2.50 -14.88 14.64
CA ALA A 90 -1.35 -14.42 15.42
C ALA A 90 -1.37 -14.98 16.85
N VAL A 91 -2.49 -14.88 17.56
CA VAL A 91 -2.63 -15.38 18.94
C VAL A 91 -2.45 -16.90 19.03
N LYS A 92 -2.86 -17.66 18.03
CA LYS A 92 -2.70 -19.12 18.02
C LYS A 92 -1.27 -19.60 17.72
N ARG A 93 -0.47 -18.79 17.05
CA ARG A 93 0.85 -19.19 16.54
C ARG A 93 2.01 -18.48 17.23
N VAL A 94 1.82 -17.23 17.58
CA VAL A 94 2.84 -16.41 18.22
C VAL A 94 2.43 -16.19 19.66
N SER A 95 3.33 -16.45 20.61
CA SER A 95 3.09 -16.08 21.99
C SER A 95 3.18 -14.55 22.13
N VAL A 96 2.07 -13.87 21.83
CA VAL A 96 1.97 -12.41 21.97
C VAL A 96 2.05 -12.09 23.46
N ARG A 97 3.26 -11.87 23.97
CA ARG A 97 3.45 -11.29 25.32
C ARG A 97 3.47 -9.78 25.18
N MET A 98 2.45 -9.14 25.69
CA MET A 98 2.47 -7.69 25.88
C MET A 98 3.56 -7.33 26.88
N THR A 99 4.71 -6.92 26.37
CA THR A 99 5.80 -6.41 27.19
C THR A 99 5.54 -4.93 27.41
N GLY A 100 5.14 -4.56 28.64
CA GLY A 100 4.90 -3.16 29.03
C GLY A 100 6.19 -2.33 29.20
N ASP A 101 7.29 -2.73 28.58
CA ASP A 101 8.58 -2.04 28.66
C ASP A 101 8.60 -0.80 27.77
N ARG A 102 8.24 0.34 28.37
CA ARG A 102 8.25 1.65 27.72
C ARG A 102 9.59 2.01 27.10
N LYS A 103 10.70 1.51 27.66
CA LYS A 103 12.04 1.82 27.17
C LYS A 103 12.31 1.17 25.82
N ARG A 104 11.96 -0.09 25.66
CA ARG A 104 12.04 -0.81 24.39
C ARG A 104 11.11 -0.24 23.34
N LEU A 105 9.88 0.14 23.72
CA LEU A 105 8.96 0.82 22.81
C LEU A 105 9.54 2.13 22.29
N TRP A 106 10.16 2.92 23.16
CA TRP A 106 10.76 4.19 22.78
C TRP A 106 11.99 4.02 21.87
N GLU A 107 12.79 3.00 22.11
CA GLU A 107 13.92 2.63 21.24
C GLU A 107 13.43 2.22 19.83
N LEU A 108 12.38 1.39 19.74
CA LEU A 108 11.75 1.03 18.47
C LEU A 108 11.23 2.26 17.72
N VAL A 109 10.50 3.13 18.40
CA VAL A 109 9.98 4.36 17.80
C VAL A 109 11.12 5.22 17.24
N LYS A 110 12.21 5.40 17.99
CA LYS A 110 13.39 6.15 17.52
C LYS A 110 14.02 5.53 16.27
N MET A 111 14.06 4.20 16.18
CA MET A 111 14.57 3.50 14.99
C MET A 111 13.64 3.65 13.78
N CYS A 112 12.33 3.73 14.01
CA CYS A 112 11.34 3.88 12.95
C CYS A 112 11.19 5.33 12.44
N ILE A 113 11.50 6.35 13.24
CA ILE A 113 11.35 7.76 12.86
C ILE A 113 12.05 8.10 11.54
N PRO A 114 13.37 7.82 11.34
CA PRO A 114 14.03 8.17 10.09
C PRO A 114 13.41 7.46 8.87
N LEU A 115 12.94 6.23 9.04
CA LEU A 115 12.26 5.47 8.00
C LEU A 115 10.89 6.09 7.68
N ALA A 116 10.12 6.46 8.70
CA ALA A 116 8.83 7.12 8.54
C ALA A 116 8.97 8.48 7.84
N VAL A 117 9.97 9.28 8.22
CA VAL A 117 10.27 10.57 7.57
C VAL A 117 10.65 10.36 6.11
N SER A 118 11.50 9.38 5.82
CA SER A 118 11.91 9.06 4.44
C SER A 118 10.71 8.64 3.59
N THR A 119 9.85 7.77 4.10
CA THR A 119 8.64 7.31 3.41
C THR A 119 7.66 8.46 3.18
N PHE A 120 7.47 9.32 4.20
CA PHE A 120 6.62 10.50 4.07
C PHE A 120 7.13 11.45 2.99
N LEU A 121 8.44 11.76 2.99
CA LEU A 121 9.04 12.64 1.98
C LEU A 121 8.94 12.05 0.59
N SER A 122 9.20 10.75 0.42
CA SER A 122 9.06 10.05 -0.87
C SER A 122 7.63 10.12 -1.38
N THR A 123 6.65 9.84 -0.53
CA THR A 123 5.23 9.91 -0.87
C THR A 123 4.81 11.34 -1.21
N TYR A 124 5.31 12.33 -0.45
CA TYR A 124 5.05 13.74 -0.72
C TYR A 124 5.61 14.17 -2.08
N ILE A 125 6.84 13.80 -2.42
CA ILE A 125 7.47 14.11 -3.71
C ILE A 125 6.64 13.53 -4.87
N ILE A 126 6.26 12.25 -4.78
CA ILE A 126 5.45 11.59 -5.82
C ILE A 126 4.09 12.28 -6.02
N ASN A 127 3.45 12.74 -4.95
CA ASN A 127 2.15 13.37 -5.02
C ASN A 127 2.20 14.89 -5.21
N SER A 128 3.37 15.53 -5.03
CA SER A 128 3.52 16.99 -5.14
C SER A 128 3.13 17.53 -6.51
N SER A 129 3.46 16.78 -7.57
CA SER A 129 3.08 17.13 -8.95
C SER A 129 1.56 17.17 -9.13
N LYS A 130 0.84 16.18 -8.58
CA LYS A 130 -0.63 16.13 -8.63
C LYS A 130 -1.26 17.29 -7.87
N LEU A 131 -0.72 17.59 -6.68
CA LEU A 131 -1.19 18.72 -5.87
C LEU A 131 -0.92 20.07 -6.54
N SER A 132 0.18 20.20 -7.28
CA SER A 132 0.52 21.42 -8.00
C SER A 132 -0.41 21.64 -9.20
N VAL A 133 -0.71 20.58 -9.96
CA VAL A 133 -1.66 20.63 -11.07
C VAL A 133 -3.05 21.02 -10.58
N ASP A 134 -3.52 20.40 -9.51
CA ASP A 134 -4.81 20.71 -8.87
C ASP A 134 -4.93 22.20 -8.49
N ARG A 135 -3.89 22.74 -7.86
CA ARG A 135 -3.88 24.14 -7.37
C ARG A 135 -3.80 25.18 -8.48
N VAL A 136 -3.09 24.89 -9.57
CA VAL A 136 -2.81 25.88 -10.62
C VAL A 136 -3.80 25.78 -11.79
N LEU A 137 -4.19 24.56 -12.16
CA LEU A 137 -4.97 24.26 -13.35
C LEU A 137 -6.39 23.76 -13.04
N GLY A 138 -6.68 23.43 -11.77
CA GLY A 138 -7.99 22.96 -11.31
C GLY A 138 -8.26 21.48 -11.51
N ASP A 139 -9.45 21.05 -11.06
CA ASP A 139 -9.88 19.65 -10.97
C ASP A 139 -9.85 18.90 -12.32
N GLU A 140 -10.24 19.56 -13.41
CA GLU A 140 -10.27 18.93 -14.74
C GLU A 140 -8.87 18.56 -15.24
N ALA A 141 -7.92 19.48 -15.09
CA ALA A 141 -6.52 19.23 -15.48
C ALA A 141 -5.90 18.12 -14.63
N GLN A 142 -6.29 18.04 -13.36
CA GLN A 142 -5.86 16.95 -12.46
C GLN A 142 -6.39 15.59 -12.93
N LEU A 143 -7.63 15.52 -13.45
CA LEU A 143 -8.18 14.29 -14.00
C LEU A 143 -7.36 13.81 -15.21
N TYR A 144 -7.08 14.70 -16.17
CA TYR A 144 -6.23 14.37 -17.33
C TYR A 144 -4.83 13.94 -16.90
N TYR A 145 -4.20 14.68 -15.98
CA TYR A 145 -2.89 14.32 -15.44
C TYR A 145 -2.90 12.92 -14.79
N THR A 146 -3.94 12.61 -14.04
CA THR A 146 -4.09 11.30 -13.39
C THR A 146 -4.27 10.19 -14.42
N ALA A 147 -5.04 10.42 -15.48
CA ALA A 147 -5.23 9.46 -16.58
C ALA A 147 -3.91 9.14 -17.29
N VAL A 148 -3.14 10.18 -17.63
CA VAL A 148 -1.80 10.02 -18.24
C VAL A 148 -0.82 9.28 -17.30
N PHE A 149 -1.01 9.40 -15.98
CA PHE A 149 -0.17 8.73 -14.98
C PHE A 149 -0.57 7.28 -14.69
N MET A 150 -1.72 6.80 -15.17
CA MET A 150 -2.19 5.42 -14.96
C MET A 150 -1.18 4.34 -15.38
N PRO A 151 -0.49 4.41 -16.54
CA PRO A 151 0.53 3.42 -16.91
C PRO A 151 1.66 3.32 -15.88
N ASN A 152 2.09 4.46 -15.32
CA ASN A 152 3.12 4.47 -14.28
C ASN A 152 2.66 3.77 -12.98
N MET A 153 1.38 3.87 -12.61
CA MET A 153 0.83 3.13 -11.47
C MET A 153 0.89 1.61 -11.70
N VAL A 154 0.59 1.16 -12.92
CA VAL A 154 0.67 -0.26 -13.30
C VAL A 154 2.11 -0.76 -13.19
N ILE A 155 3.08 0.01 -13.72
CA ILE A 155 4.51 -0.33 -13.61
C ILE A 155 4.95 -0.44 -12.16
N ASN A 156 4.56 0.51 -11.31
CA ASN A 156 4.88 0.49 -9.88
C ASN A 156 4.29 -0.74 -9.15
N LEU A 157 3.06 -1.12 -9.49
CA LEU A 157 2.39 -2.28 -8.89
C LEU A 157 3.11 -3.58 -9.25
N PHE A 158 3.42 -3.80 -10.53
CA PHE A 158 4.18 -4.98 -10.97
C PHE A 158 5.60 -5.00 -10.42
N SER A 159 6.27 -3.84 -10.37
CA SER A 159 7.58 -3.71 -9.74
C SER A 159 7.54 -4.13 -8.28
N GLY A 160 6.52 -3.70 -7.52
CA GLY A 160 6.32 -4.10 -6.13
C GLY A 160 6.16 -5.61 -5.95
N ILE A 161 5.38 -6.27 -6.80
CA ILE A 161 5.18 -7.73 -6.78
C ILE A 161 6.50 -8.47 -7.04
N ILE A 162 7.33 -7.97 -7.97
CA ILE A 162 8.60 -8.59 -8.32
C ILE A 162 9.66 -8.32 -7.24
N PHE A 163 9.73 -7.09 -6.73
CA PHE A 163 10.77 -6.67 -5.79
C PHE A 163 10.60 -7.27 -4.39
N LYS A 164 9.38 -7.35 -3.86
CA LYS A 164 9.15 -7.85 -2.49
C LYS A 164 9.82 -9.21 -2.21
N PRO A 165 9.61 -10.28 -3.00
CA PRO A 165 10.26 -11.56 -2.75
C PRO A 165 11.77 -11.52 -3.03
N MET A 166 12.23 -10.71 -3.98
CA MET A 166 13.64 -10.62 -4.31
C MET A 166 14.47 -9.86 -3.28
N GLN A 167 13.88 -8.91 -2.55
CA GLN A 167 14.54 -8.18 -1.47
C GLN A 167 15.03 -9.10 -0.36
N THR A 168 14.23 -10.08 0.04
CA THR A 168 14.61 -11.07 1.05
C THR A 168 15.80 -11.90 0.58
N ALA A 169 15.74 -12.41 -0.65
CA ALA A 169 16.86 -13.17 -1.24
C ALA A 169 18.15 -12.34 -1.36
N MET A 170 18.02 -11.05 -1.69
CA MET A 170 19.15 -10.12 -1.73
C MET A 170 19.78 -9.93 -0.35
N ALA A 171 18.96 -9.69 0.67
CA ALA A 171 19.42 -9.50 2.04
C ALA A 171 20.18 -10.74 2.53
N VAL A 172 19.62 -11.94 2.36
CA VAL A 172 20.26 -13.21 2.74
C VAL A 172 21.60 -13.40 2.04
N ASN A 173 21.66 -13.22 0.71
CA ASN A 173 22.91 -13.38 -0.04
C ASN A 173 23.98 -12.34 0.36
N TYR A 174 23.56 -11.13 0.74
CA TYR A 174 24.48 -10.10 1.24
C TYR A 174 25.07 -10.48 2.60
N TYR A 175 24.23 -10.91 3.56
CA TYR A 175 24.68 -11.36 4.89
C TYR A 175 25.58 -12.58 4.82
N GLU A 176 25.31 -13.54 3.91
CA GLU A 176 26.12 -14.72 3.67
C GLU A 176 27.40 -14.43 2.86
N LYS A 177 27.66 -13.16 2.52
CA LYS A 177 28.82 -12.71 1.71
C LYS A 177 28.89 -13.36 0.32
N LYS A 178 27.78 -13.85 -0.20
CA LYS A 178 27.65 -14.43 -1.54
C LYS A 178 27.44 -13.32 -2.59
N TYR A 179 28.40 -12.43 -2.74
CA TYR A 179 28.30 -11.24 -3.58
C TYR A 179 28.00 -11.54 -5.05
N LYS A 180 28.48 -12.68 -5.58
CA LYS A 180 28.19 -13.08 -6.96
C LYS A 180 26.69 -13.33 -7.18
N ASN A 181 26.04 -14.03 -6.26
CA ASN A 181 24.60 -14.28 -6.32
C ASN A 181 23.81 -12.98 -6.10
N PHE A 182 24.25 -12.14 -5.18
CA PHE A 182 23.66 -10.83 -4.94
C PHE A 182 23.65 -9.97 -6.22
N TRP A 183 24.79 -9.84 -6.90
CA TRP A 183 24.87 -9.11 -8.17
C TRP A 183 24.03 -9.74 -9.29
N HIS A 184 23.97 -11.07 -9.35
CA HIS A 184 23.12 -11.77 -10.33
C HIS A 184 21.64 -11.43 -10.13
N ILE A 185 21.17 -11.38 -8.88
CA ILE A 185 19.79 -10.99 -8.55
C ILE A 185 19.53 -9.55 -9.00
N ILE A 186 20.44 -8.61 -8.70
CA ILE A 186 20.32 -7.21 -9.12
C ILE A 186 20.21 -7.08 -10.64
N CYS A 187 21.13 -7.70 -11.39
CA CYS A 187 21.10 -7.66 -12.84
C CYS A 187 19.81 -8.24 -13.41
N LYS A 188 19.33 -9.36 -12.84
CA LYS A 188 18.06 -9.98 -13.23
C LYS A 188 16.87 -9.04 -12.96
N MET A 189 16.85 -8.35 -11.82
CA MET A 189 15.81 -7.36 -11.49
C MET A 189 15.79 -6.21 -12.49
N ILE A 190 16.95 -5.62 -12.76
CA ILE A 190 17.10 -4.52 -13.73
C ILE A 190 16.59 -4.96 -15.11
N LEU A 191 16.98 -6.14 -15.57
CA LEU A 191 16.58 -6.67 -16.88
C LEU A 191 15.07 -6.88 -16.97
N ILE A 192 14.45 -7.44 -15.94
CA ILE A 192 13.00 -7.68 -15.90
C ILE A 192 12.25 -6.33 -15.94
N ILE A 193 12.68 -5.35 -15.13
CA ILE A 193 12.00 -4.04 -15.06
C ILE A 193 12.17 -3.28 -16.36
N THR A 194 13.38 -3.23 -16.90
CA THR A 194 13.63 -2.55 -18.19
C THR A 194 12.79 -3.16 -19.30
N GLY A 195 12.74 -4.49 -19.38
CA GLY A 195 11.90 -5.18 -20.36
C GLY A 195 10.42 -4.88 -20.17
N PHE A 196 9.93 -4.90 -18.94
CA PHE A 196 8.53 -4.58 -18.64
C PHE A 196 8.19 -3.11 -18.94
N THR A 197 9.07 -2.17 -18.57
CA THR A 197 8.91 -0.75 -18.89
C THR A 197 8.84 -0.53 -20.39
N PHE A 198 9.72 -1.17 -21.16
CA PHE A 198 9.70 -1.08 -22.61
C PHE A 198 8.38 -1.59 -23.23
N VAL A 199 7.86 -2.71 -22.74
CA VAL A 199 6.54 -3.24 -23.17
C VAL A 199 5.41 -2.26 -22.83
N CYS A 200 5.42 -1.66 -21.63
CA CYS A 200 4.43 -0.67 -21.23
C CYS A 200 4.52 0.62 -22.09
N GLU A 201 5.74 1.05 -22.42
CA GLU A 201 5.98 2.24 -23.23
C GLU A 201 5.49 2.04 -24.68
N VAL A 202 5.80 0.89 -25.28
CA VAL A 202 5.27 0.51 -26.60
C VAL A 202 3.74 0.37 -26.56
N GLY A 203 3.19 -0.24 -25.52
CA GLY A 203 1.75 -0.34 -25.30
C GLY A 203 1.08 1.03 -25.20
N ALA A 204 1.66 1.95 -24.43
CA ALA A 204 1.17 3.31 -24.31
C ALA A 204 1.25 4.10 -25.62
N TYR A 205 2.28 3.87 -26.42
CA TYR A 205 2.40 4.48 -27.75
C TYR A 205 1.33 4.00 -28.73
N ILE A 206 1.01 2.70 -28.70
CA ILE A 206 0.02 2.11 -29.62
C ILE A 206 -1.42 2.41 -29.17
N LEU A 207 -1.70 2.32 -27.87
CA LEU A 207 -3.05 2.43 -27.29
C LEU A 207 -3.35 3.83 -26.75
N GLY A 208 -2.37 4.68 -26.56
CA GLY A 208 -2.53 5.99 -25.92
C GLY A 208 -3.46 6.93 -26.68
N ILE A 209 -3.40 6.95 -28.01
CA ILE A 209 -4.27 7.79 -28.84
C ILE A 209 -5.75 7.33 -28.80
N PRO A 210 -6.08 6.03 -28.89
CA PRO A 210 -7.48 5.60 -28.85
C PRO A 210 -8.09 5.55 -27.43
N VAL A 211 -7.31 5.69 -26.35
CA VAL A 211 -7.77 5.58 -24.96
C VAL A 211 -7.86 6.96 -24.27
N LEU A 212 -7.17 7.97 -24.76
CA LEU A 212 -7.27 9.38 -24.35
C LEU A 212 -8.27 10.15 -25.22
#